data_0ecae10eefc11b3ab62df223767db743
#
_entry.id   0ecae10eefc11b3ab62df223767db743
#
_cell.length_a   1.000
_cell.length_b   1.000
_cell.length_c   1.000
_cell.angle_alpha   90.00
_cell.angle_beta   90.00
_cell.angle_gamma   90.00
#
_symmetry.space_group_name_H-M   'P 1'
#
loop_
_entity.id
_entity.type
_entity.pdbx_description
1 polymer ?
#
loop_
_entity_poly.entity_id
_entity_poly.type
_entity_poly.pdbx_seq_one_letter_code
_entity_poly.pdbx_strand_id
1 'polypeptide(L)'
;MAPLRRRHWLALAGSGLLAACASSRQRLAVQQGMLPALWQRRLPKSWAVESLDLRQDLPPLGGGIDSLVLSDGWAQALPPQQRRPWPQGPATQNLLSVAQPLLPFGLPLGFGPWLLVLRNRADLLAGDGAARGWSLLLEPSLRGQLLLPASPRVVLEIARRIGEPQRVLSQLRQQALGFGDRDALTLLLHGDAAAAVLPSRAVVPMLRRDTRLQALLPESGAPLWWSLLVQPNAGMPPPLEWLLAPRSSPLLDQMLRSGFTPPLQRALLEPALSRQLHPELLLPPEPVLQRCTSLLPLAPEAAPGG
;
A
#
# COMPACT_ATOMS: atom_id res chain seq x y z
N MET A 1 7.94 70.05 -29.29
CA MET A 1 8.46 68.70 -29.58
C MET A 1 9.69 68.47 -28.69
N ALA A 2 9.57 67.70 -27.65
CA ALA A 2 10.66 67.43 -26.66
C ALA A 2 11.34 66.07 -27.00
N PRO A 3 12.67 65.95 -26.95
CA PRO A 3 13.36 64.71 -27.32
C PRO A 3 13.26 63.70 -26.22
N LEU A 4 12.75 62.51 -26.54
CA LEU A 4 12.70 61.30 -25.72
C LEU A 4 14.14 60.85 -25.37
N ARG A 5 14.44 60.82 -24.08
CA ARG A 5 15.76 60.44 -23.54
C ARG A 5 16.02 58.92 -23.72
N ARG A 6 17.11 58.57 -24.35
CA ARG A 6 17.68 57.22 -24.62
C ARG A 6 17.96 56.32 -23.39
N ARG A 7 17.52 56.70 -22.19
CA ARG A 7 17.89 56.01 -20.94
C ARG A 7 16.89 54.94 -20.46
N HIS A 8 15.75 54.72 -21.13
CA HIS A 8 14.72 53.76 -20.69
C HIS A 8 14.71 52.44 -21.43
N TRP A 9 15.61 52.21 -22.38
CA TRP A 9 15.69 50.94 -23.13
C TRP A 9 16.60 49.88 -22.54
N LEU A 10 17.44 50.20 -21.57
CA LEU A 10 18.38 49.27 -20.93
C LEU A 10 17.81 48.61 -19.68
N ALA A 11 16.66 49.06 -19.16
CA ALA A 11 16.04 48.47 -17.96
C ALA A 11 15.06 47.33 -18.26
N LEU A 12 14.63 47.13 -19.51
CA LEU A 12 13.68 46.07 -19.92
C LEU A 12 14.36 44.82 -20.49
N ALA A 13 15.65 44.85 -20.76
CA ALA A 13 16.41 43.70 -21.25
C ALA A 13 16.97 42.79 -20.12
N GLY A 14 16.98 43.29 -18.86
CA GLY A 14 17.54 42.57 -17.72
C GLY A 14 16.55 41.65 -16.98
N SER A 15 15.25 41.83 -17.17
CA SER A 15 14.22 41.08 -16.41
C SER A 15 13.80 39.76 -17.06
N GLY A 16 14.21 39.51 -18.30
CA GLY A 16 13.80 38.32 -19.07
C GLY A 16 14.71 37.09 -18.89
N LEU A 17 15.89 37.23 -18.29
CA LEU A 17 16.90 36.16 -18.22
C LEU A 17 16.97 35.44 -16.87
N LEU A 18 16.24 35.90 -15.85
CA LEU A 18 16.22 35.24 -14.53
C LEU A 18 15.05 34.25 -14.36
N ALA A 19 14.11 34.17 -15.32
CA ALA A 19 12.99 33.24 -15.28
C ALA A 19 13.29 31.86 -15.91
N ALA A 20 14.49 31.65 -16.50
CA ALA A 20 14.80 30.44 -17.26
C ALA A 20 15.57 29.36 -16.49
N CYS A 21 15.82 29.51 -15.17
CA CYS A 21 16.52 28.52 -14.35
C CYS A 21 15.74 28.08 -13.12
N ALA A 22 14.41 28.13 -13.13
CA ALA A 22 13.63 27.28 -12.27
C ALA A 22 13.69 25.87 -12.86
N SER A 23 14.75 25.11 -12.58
CA SER A 23 14.77 23.68 -12.87
C SER A 23 13.52 23.09 -12.26
N SER A 24 12.57 22.69 -13.11
CA SER A 24 11.32 22.05 -12.66
C SER A 24 11.73 20.83 -11.83
N ARG A 25 11.49 20.87 -10.51
CA ARG A 25 11.76 19.73 -9.64
C ARG A 25 10.95 18.55 -10.15
N GLN A 26 11.58 17.40 -10.23
CA GLN A 26 10.90 16.14 -10.48
C GLN A 26 9.89 15.88 -9.37
N ARG A 27 8.74 15.29 -9.69
CA ARG A 27 7.61 15.15 -8.77
C ARG A 27 7.25 13.69 -8.58
N LEU A 28 7.31 13.24 -7.32
CA LEU A 28 6.81 11.94 -6.88
C LEU A 28 5.48 12.14 -6.14
N ALA A 29 4.39 11.73 -6.74
CA ALA A 29 3.09 11.73 -6.09
C ALA A 29 2.86 10.42 -5.33
N VAL A 30 2.53 10.49 -4.04
CA VAL A 30 2.46 9.32 -3.16
C VAL A 30 1.07 9.21 -2.56
N GLN A 31 0.37 8.12 -2.85
CA GLN A 31 -0.87 7.79 -2.15
C GLN A 31 -0.58 7.63 -0.66
N GLN A 32 -1.41 8.24 0.17
CA GLN A 32 -1.25 8.24 1.62
C GLN A 32 -1.07 6.81 2.18
N GLY A 33 0.00 6.59 2.94
CA GLY A 33 0.32 5.31 3.56
C GLY A 33 0.96 4.26 2.63
N MET A 34 1.21 4.58 1.34
CA MET A 34 1.82 3.64 0.39
C MET A 34 3.35 3.71 0.33
N LEU A 35 3.97 4.67 1.00
CA LEU A 35 5.43 4.76 1.08
C LEU A 35 5.85 5.25 2.48
N PRO A 36 6.77 4.56 3.18
CA PRO A 36 7.26 5.00 4.47
C PRO A 36 7.95 6.37 4.40
N ALA A 37 7.61 7.29 5.33
CA ALA A 37 8.17 8.63 5.36
C ALA A 37 9.71 8.64 5.46
N LEU A 38 10.30 7.64 6.11
CA LEU A 38 11.76 7.46 6.18
C LEU A 38 12.40 7.25 4.81
N TRP A 39 11.73 6.53 3.93
CA TRP A 39 12.21 6.30 2.57
C TRP A 39 11.98 7.52 1.69
N GLN A 40 10.82 8.20 1.82
CA GLN A 40 10.53 9.45 1.11
C GLN A 40 11.62 10.50 1.35
N ARG A 41 12.06 10.67 2.61
CA ARG A 41 13.12 11.65 2.99
C ARG A 41 14.50 11.37 2.40
N ARG A 42 14.72 10.20 1.80
CA ARG A 42 15.97 9.86 1.11
C ARG A 42 15.98 10.23 -0.37
N LEU A 43 14.87 10.76 -0.89
CA LEU A 43 14.86 11.31 -2.25
C LEU A 43 15.82 12.51 -2.33
N PRO A 44 16.55 12.65 -3.46
CA PRO A 44 17.37 13.83 -3.71
C PRO A 44 16.56 15.13 -3.65
N LYS A 45 17.19 16.23 -3.31
CA LYS A 45 16.57 17.58 -3.22
C LYS A 45 15.97 18.06 -4.55
N SER A 46 16.39 17.48 -5.68
CA SER A 46 15.80 17.72 -7.00
C SER A 46 14.40 17.17 -7.16
N TRP A 47 13.94 16.30 -6.24
CA TRP A 47 12.60 15.71 -6.21
C TRP A 47 11.72 16.43 -5.19
N ALA A 48 10.46 16.64 -5.55
CA ALA A 48 9.39 17.04 -4.62
C ALA A 48 8.45 15.85 -4.41
N VAL A 49 8.04 15.64 -3.15
CA VAL A 49 7.04 14.61 -2.80
C VAL A 49 5.71 15.28 -2.57
N GLU A 50 4.67 14.80 -3.24
CA GLU A 50 3.29 15.24 -3.09
C GLU A 50 2.44 14.12 -2.52
N SER A 51 1.63 14.44 -1.52
CA SER A 51 0.70 13.47 -0.94
C SER A 51 -0.60 13.43 -1.74
N LEU A 52 -1.03 12.23 -2.13
CA LEU A 52 -2.31 11.99 -2.78
C LEU A 52 -3.31 11.41 -1.76
N ASP A 53 -4.41 12.11 -1.55
CA ASP A 53 -5.56 11.58 -0.82
C ASP A 53 -6.61 11.09 -1.85
N LEU A 54 -6.47 9.84 -2.27
CA LEU A 54 -7.34 9.22 -3.27
C LEU A 54 -8.62 8.73 -2.60
N ARG A 55 -9.68 9.53 -2.64
CA ARG A 55 -11.00 9.16 -2.12
C ARG A 55 -11.95 8.70 -3.23
N GLN A 56 -11.89 9.31 -4.39
CA GLN A 56 -12.82 9.08 -5.49
C GLN A 56 -12.13 8.89 -6.83
N ASP A 57 -11.13 9.70 -7.18
CA ASP A 57 -10.49 9.69 -8.49
C ASP A 57 -8.96 9.85 -8.42
N LEU A 58 -8.30 9.34 -9.46
CA LEU A 58 -6.89 9.63 -9.69
C LEU A 58 -6.75 11.05 -10.28
N PRO A 59 -5.73 11.81 -9.84
CA PRO A 59 -5.45 13.10 -10.47
C PRO A 59 -5.08 12.90 -11.95
N PRO A 60 -5.40 13.87 -12.83
CA PRO A 60 -4.99 13.79 -14.22
C PRO A 60 -3.46 13.73 -14.31
N LEU A 61 -2.93 12.72 -14.99
CA LEU A 61 -1.48 12.46 -15.11
C LEU A 61 -0.72 13.47 -15.96
N GLY A 62 -1.41 14.47 -16.53
CA GLY A 62 -0.82 15.51 -17.37
C GLY A 62 -0.13 16.67 -16.64
N GLY A 63 -0.16 16.70 -15.30
CA GLY A 63 0.27 17.86 -14.51
C GLY A 63 1.76 17.89 -14.12
N GLY A 64 2.68 17.26 -14.88
CA GLY A 64 4.12 17.26 -14.56
C GLY A 64 4.50 16.31 -13.42
N ILE A 65 3.71 15.26 -13.18
CA ILE A 65 4.07 14.17 -12.25
C ILE A 65 5.00 13.20 -12.98
N ASP A 66 6.19 12.99 -12.45
CA ASP A 66 7.21 12.09 -13.02
C ASP A 66 6.99 10.63 -12.60
N SER A 67 6.55 10.40 -11.38
CA SER A 67 6.28 9.06 -10.85
C SER A 67 5.17 9.10 -9.81
N LEU A 68 4.45 7.96 -9.67
CA LEU A 68 3.40 7.79 -8.66
C LEU A 68 3.69 6.57 -7.80
N VAL A 69 3.38 6.66 -6.51
CA VAL A 69 3.31 5.49 -5.64
C VAL A 69 1.85 5.26 -5.27
N LEU A 70 1.32 4.13 -5.73
CA LEU A 70 -0.09 3.78 -5.62
C LEU A 70 -0.29 2.40 -5.00
N SER A 71 -1.45 2.14 -4.44
CA SER A 71 -1.88 0.77 -4.17
C SER A 71 -2.14 0.02 -5.48
N ASP A 72 -2.10 -1.32 -5.43
CA ASP A 72 -2.37 -2.19 -6.57
C ASP A 72 -3.72 -1.91 -7.25
N GLY A 73 -4.76 -1.62 -6.47
CA GLY A 73 -6.07 -1.27 -7.00
C GLY A 73 -6.03 -0.03 -7.89
N TRP A 74 -5.42 1.05 -7.43
CA TRP A 74 -5.28 2.28 -8.20
C TRP A 74 -4.33 2.12 -9.38
N ALA A 75 -3.22 1.39 -9.20
CA ALA A 75 -2.29 1.13 -10.30
C ALA A 75 -2.93 0.31 -11.43
N GLN A 76 -3.80 -0.66 -11.10
CA GLN A 76 -4.56 -1.44 -12.08
C GLN A 76 -5.66 -0.61 -12.78
N ALA A 77 -6.26 0.35 -12.08
CA ALA A 77 -7.29 1.23 -12.62
C ALA A 77 -6.73 2.25 -13.65
N LEU A 78 -5.42 2.52 -13.61
CA LEU A 78 -4.78 3.37 -14.60
C LEU A 78 -4.80 2.71 -15.99
N PRO A 79 -5.27 3.45 -17.04
CA PRO A 79 -5.24 2.95 -18.40
C PRO A 79 -3.82 2.56 -18.84
N PRO A 80 -3.63 1.44 -19.54
CA PRO A 80 -2.30 1.01 -20.01
C PRO A 80 -1.57 2.08 -20.83
N GLN A 81 -2.32 2.91 -21.56
CA GLN A 81 -1.79 4.00 -22.39
C GLN A 81 -1.20 5.16 -21.58
N GLN A 82 -1.48 5.23 -20.29
CA GLN A 82 -0.99 6.30 -19.40
C GLN A 82 0.22 5.89 -18.57
N ARG A 83 0.63 4.64 -18.60
CA ARG A 83 1.75 4.09 -17.82
C ARG A 83 2.68 3.23 -18.66
N ARG A 84 3.94 3.16 -18.25
CA ARG A 84 4.91 2.23 -18.82
C ARG A 84 5.04 0.99 -17.93
N PRO A 85 5.13 -0.21 -18.51
CA PRO A 85 5.59 -1.40 -17.81
C PRO A 85 6.98 -1.15 -17.23
N TRP A 86 7.25 -1.68 -16.03
CA TRP A 86 8.58 -1.52 -15.44
C TRP A 86 9.57 -2.45 -16.14
N PRO A 87 10.73 -1.92 -16.62
CA PRO A 87 11.71 -2.73 -17.34
C PRO A 87 12.45 -3.67 -16.40
N GLN A 88 12.91 -4.79 -16.93
CA GLN A 88 13.85 -5.65 -16.22
C GLN A 88 15.17 -4.93 -16.00
N GLY A 89 15.77 -5.11 -14.82
CA GLY A 89 17.01 -4.44 -14.47
C GLY A 89 17.33 -4.55 -12.98
N PRO A 90 18.29 -3.76 -12.46
CA PRO A 90 18.74 -3.88 -11.07
C PRO A 90 17.61 -3.70 -10.04
N ALA A 91 16.60 -2.88 -10.32
CA ALA A 91 15.47 -2.67 -9.41
C ALA A 91 14.54 -3.90 -9.33
N THR A 92 14.46 -4.72 -10.38
CA THR A 92 13.60 -5.91 -10.43
C THR A 92 14.34 -7.21 -10.07
N GLN A 93 15.66 -7.16 -9.87
CA GLN A 93 16.42 -8.32 -9.44
C GLN A 93 16.01 -8.77 -8.03
N ASN A 94 15.95 -10.09 -7.85
CA ASN A 94 15.64 -10.74 -6.58
C ASN A 94 14.24 -10.43 -6.02
N LEU A 95 13.30 -10.02 -6.85
CA LEU A 95 11.90 -9.92 -6.45
C LEU A 95 11.31 -11.31 -6.17
N LEU A 96 10.40 -11.38 -5.20
CA LEU A 96 9.55 -12.55 -4.97
C LEU A 96 8.78 -12.91 -6.25
N SER A 97 8.54 -14.21 -6.46
CA SER A 97 7.76 -14.70 -7.61
C SER A 97 6.36 -14.09 -7.66
N VAL A 98 5.71 -13.93 -6.51
CA VAL A 98 4.37 -13.32 -6.38
C VAL A 98 4.34 -11.84 -6.77
N ALA A 99 5.49 -11.16 -6.87
CA ALA A 99 5.61 -9.77 -7.29
C ALA A 99 5.77 -9.59 -8.81
N GLN A 100 6.24 -10.61 -9.53
CA GLN A 100 6.51 -10.55 -10.96
C GLN A 100 5.29 -10.15 -11.81
N PRO A 101 4.08 -10.68 -11.56
CA PRO A 101 2.89 -10.32 -12.32
C PRO A 101 2.48 -8.83 -12.20
N LEU A 102 3.07 -8.08 -11.26
CA LEU A 102 2.78 -6.66 -11.04
C LEU A 102 3.59 -5.72 -11.93
N LEU A 103 4.70 -6.18 -12.52
CA LEU A 103 5.59 -5.35 -13.33
C LEU A 103 4.91 -4.62 -14.50
N PRO A 104 3.89 -5.16 -15.16
CA PRO A 104 3.11 -4.42 -16.15
C PRO A 104 2.38 -3.19 -15.59
N PHE A 105 2.15 -3.15 -14.27
CA PHE A 105 1.46 -2.04 -13.59
C PHE A 105 2.43 -1.06 -12.94
N GLY A 106 3.64 -1.49 -12.58
CA GLY A 106 4.68 -0.68 -11.95
C GLY A 106 5.68 -1.55 -11.18
N LEU A 107 6.70 -0.93 -10.61
CA LEU A 107 7.67 -1.61 -9.74
C LEU A 107 7.07 -1.84 -8.36
N PRO A 108 6.97 -3.08 -7.87
CA PRO A 108 6.57 -3.35 -6.51
C PRO A 108 7.62 -2.83 -5.51
N LEU A 109 7.21 -1.89 -4.65
CA LEU A 109 8.06 -1.29 -3.61
C LEU A 109 7.89 -1.95 -2.26
N GLY A 110 6.70 -2.41 -1.97
CA GLY A 110 6.37 -3.03 -0.71
C GLY A 110 5.06 -3.79 -0.75
N PHE A 111 4.90 -4.71 0.20
CA PHE A 111 3.72 -5.55 0.30
C PHE A 111 3.52 -6.08 1.73
N GLY A 112 2.41 -6.77 1.91
CA GLY A 112 2.13 -7.58 3.08
C GLY A 112 0.72 -8.17 3.03
N PRO A 113 0.42 -9.10 3.94
CA PRO A 113 -0.91 -9.69 4.02
C PRO A 113 -1.92 -8.74 4.67
N TRP A 114 -3.19 -8.91 4.32
CA TRP A 114 -4.29 -8.49 5.16
C TRP A 114 -4.42 -9.49 6.31
N LEU A 115 -4.68 -9.00 7.51
CA LEU A 115 -4.70 -9.78 8.74
C LEU A 115 -6.08 -9.68 9.41
N LEU A 116 -6.51 -10.76 10.04
CA LEU A 116 -7.57 -10.70 11.04
C LEU A 116 -6.98 -10.20 12.35
N VAL A 117 -7.49 -9.10 12.87
CA VAL A 117 -7.04 -8.49 14.12
C VAL A 117 -8.15 -8.55 15.14
N LEU A 118 -7.83 -9.06 16.31
CA LEU A 118 -8.73 -9.22 17.46
C LEU A 118 -8.26 -8.33 18.61
N ARG A 119 -9.19 -7.74 19.34
CA ARG A 119 -8.92 -6.98 20.55
C ARG A 119 -9.60 -7.61 21.75
N ASN A 120 -8.80 -8.01 22.77
CA ASN A 120 -9.29 -8.67 23.98
C ASN A 120 -10.14 -9.92 23.69
N ARG A 121 -9.86 -10.65 22.61
CA ARG A 121 -10.61 -11.84 22.16
C ARG A 121 -9.68 -13.05 21.98
N ALA A 122 -8.77 -13.24 22.93
CA ALA A 122 -7.91 -14.43 22.97
C ALA A 122 -8.71 -15.74 23.03
N ASP A 123 -9.94 -15.68 23.56
CA ASP A 123 -10.90 -16.76 23.57
C ASP A 123 -11.17 -17.33 22.18
N LEU A 124 -11.25 -16.48 21.15
CA LEU A 124 -11.49 -16.90 19.77
C LEU A 124 -10.30 -17.59 19.10
N LEU A 125 -9.09 -17.43 19.65
CA LEU A 125 -7.87 -18.08 19.14
C LEU A 125 -7.49 -19.32 19.95
N ALA A 126 -8.17 -19.58 21.07
CA ALA A 126 -7.90 -20.73 21.90
C ALA A 126 -8.35 -22.05 21.22
N GLY A 127 -7.71 -23.15 21.59
CA GLY A 127 -8.01 -24.47 21.03
C GLY A 127 -7.76 -24.51 19.52
N ASP A 128 -8.79 -24.84 18.75
CA ASP A 128 -8.78 -24.87 17.29
C ASP A 128 -9.11 -23.52 16.64
N GLY A 129 -9.31 -22.47 17.45
CA GLY A 129 -9.76 -21.16 16.98
C GLY A 129 -8.87 -20.57 15.89
N ALA A 130 -7.55 -20.64 16.05
CA ALA A 130 -6.61 -20.16 15.03
C ALA A 130 -6.73 -20.93 13.71
N ALA A 131 -7.02 -22.24 13.75
CA ALA A 131 -7.20 -23.08 12.56
C ALA A 131 -8.46 -22.72 11.77
N ARG A 132 -9.49 -22.14 12.41
CA ARG A 132 -10.70 -21.63 11.75
C ARG A 132 -10.39 -20.49 10.76
N GLY A 133 -9.29 -19.79 10.94
CA GLY A 133 -8.80 -18.77 10.03
C GLY A 133 -9.84 -17.68 9.76
N TRP A 134 -10.12 -17.40 8.48
CA TRP A 134 -11.09 -16.38 8.08
C TRP A 134 -12.53 -16.66 8.54
N SER A 135 -12.90 -17.92 8.83
CA SER A 135 -14.25 -18.25 9.32
C SER A 135 -14.55 -17.63 10.69
N LEU A 136 -13.54 -17.23 11.46
CA LEU A 136 -13.72 -16.46 12.69
C LEU A 136 -14.51 -15.15 12.49
N LEU A 137 -14.46 -14.56 11.29
CA LEU A 137 -15.26 -13.35 10.98
C LEU A 137 -16.77 -13.60 11.04
N LEU A 138 -17.21 -14.84 10.98
CA LEU A 138 -18.62 -15.24 11.08
C LEU A 138 -19.03 -15.63 12.49
N GLU A 139 -18.15 -15.47 13.49
CA GLU A 139 -18.44 -15.77 14.87
C GLU A 139 -19.60 -14.91 15.39
N PRO A 140 -20.69 -15.51 15.92
CA PRO A 140 -21.86 -14.73 16.36
C PRO A 140 -21.55 -13.65 17.40
N SER A 141 -20.55 -13.86 18.26
CA SER A 141 -20.12 -12.92 19.26
C SER A 141 -19.40 -11.66 18.70
N LEU A 142 -19.05 -11.65 17.42
CA LEU A 142 -18.51 -10.49 16.71
C LEU A 142 -19.57 -9.66 16.00
N ARG A 143 -20.84 -10.04 16.09
CA ARG A 143 -21.92 -9.31 15.40
C ARG A 143 -22.01 -7.86 15.85
N GLY A 144 -21.94 -6.94 14.87
CA GLY A 144 -21.93 -5.50 15.13
C GLY A 144 -20.63 -4.96 15.73
N GLN A 145 -19.56 -5.78 15.78
CA GLN A 145 -18.27 -5.41 16.34
C GLN A 145 -17.10 -5.70 15.38
N LEU A 146 -17.40 -6.01 14.11
CA LEU A 146 -16.44 -6.34 13.06
C LEU A 146 -16.26 -5.17 12.10
N LEU A 147 -15.02 -4.75 11.87
CA LEU A 147 -14.66 -3.76 10.86
C LEU A 147 -14.05 -4.47 9.64
N LEU A 148 -14.63 -4.22 8.49
CA LEU A 148 -14.18 -4.77 7.20
C LEU A 148 -13.46 -3.71 6.37
N PRO A 149 -12.55 -4.11 5.46
CA PRO A 149 -11.89 -3.19 4.54
C PRO A 149 -12.88 -2.41 3.68
N ALA A 150 -12.55 -1.15 3.36
CA ALA A 150 -13.29 -0.37 2.37
C ALA A 150 -13.20 -0.97 0.96
N SER A 151 -12.15 -1.74 0.67
CA SER A 151 -11.93 -2.37 -0.63
C SER A 151 -12.85 -3.59 -0.82
N PRO A 152 -13.85 -3.54 -1.73
CA PRO A 152 -14.72 -4.68 -2.01
C PRO A 152 -13.95 -5.90 -2.53
N ARG A 153 -12.82 -5.68 -3.22
CA ARG A 153 -11.93 -6.73 -3.74
C ARG A 153 -11.35 -7.58 -2.63
N VAL A 154 -10.91 -6.95 -1.54
CA VAL A 154 -10.36 -7.64 -0.36
C VAL A 154 -11.45 -8.44 0.33
N VAL A 155 -12.63 -7.84 0.55
CA VAL A 155 -13.75 -8.53 1.21
C VAL A 155 -14.24 -9.72 0.39
N LEU A 156 -14.32 -9.57 -0.94
CA LEU A 156 -14.69 -10.67 -1.85
C LEU A 156 -13.68 -11.82 -1.79
N GLU A 157 -12.40 -11.51 -1.78
CA GLU A 157 -11.33 -12.51 -1.72
C GLU A 157 -11.34 -13.27 -0.39
N ILE A 158 -11.61 -12.58 0.72
CA ILE A 158 -11.80 -13.22 2.03
C ILE A 158 -13.07 -14.12 2.00
N ALA A 159 -14.16 -13.65 1.42
CA ALA A 159 -15.39 -14.44 1.32
C ALA A 159 -15.18 -15.74 0.55
N ARG A 160 -14.40 -15.71 -0.55
CA ARG A 160 -14.02 -16.92 -1.31
C ARG A 160 -13.24 -17.94 -0.49
N ARG A 161 -12.44 -17.48 0.47
CA ARG A 161 -11.67 -18.38 1.37
C ARG A 161 -12.50 -18.99 2.47
N ILE A 162 -13.64 -18.39 2.81
CA ILE A 162 -14.57 -18.92 3.81
C ILE A 162 -15.53 -19.94 3.18
N GLY A 163 -16.01 -19.66 1.95
CA GLY A 163 -16.98 -20.53 1.30
C GLY A 163 -17.60 -19.90 0.05
N GLU A 164 -18.87 -20.20 -0.19
CA GLU A 164 -19.61 -19.63 -1.32
C GLU A 164 -19.71 -18.10 -1.17
N PRO A 165 -19.14 -17.33 -2.15
CA PRO A 165 -18.89 -15.91 -1.93
C PRO A 165 -20.15 -15.07 -1.68
N GLN A 166 -21.22 -15.29 -2.40
CA GLN A 166 -22.45 -14.48 -2.27
C GLN A 166 -23.08 -14.64 -0.90
N ARG A 167 -23.18 -15.89 -0.43
CA ARG A 167 -23.69 -16.21 0.91
C ARG A 167 -22.81 -15.59 1.98
N VAL A 168 -21.49 -15.78 1.87
CA VAL A 168 -20.53 -15.27 2.87
C VAL A 168 -20.52 -13.75 2.89
N LEU A 169 -20.57 -13.07 1.75
CA LEU A 169 -20.65 -11.60 1.69
C LEU A 169 -21.90 -11.07 2.41
N SER A 170 -23.06 -11.76 2.25
CA SER A 170 -24.27 -11.39 2.98
C SER A 170 -24.10 -11.55 4.50
N GLN A 171 -23.47 -12.65 4.94
CA GLN A 171 -23.18 -12.88 6.36
C GLN A 171 -22.18 -11.85 6.91
N LEU A 172 -21.09 -11.57 6.20
CA LEU A 172 -20.10 -10.56 6.60
C LEU A 172 -20.72 -9.16 6.75
N ARG A 173 -21.64 -8.79 5.83
CA ARG A 173 -22.38 -7.52 5.94
C ARG A 173 -23.24 -7.46 7.20
N GLN A 174 -23.87 -8.57 7.61
CA GLN A 174 -24.68 -8.64 8.83
C GLN A 174 -23.82 -8.59 10.10
N GLN A 175 -22.58 -9.07 10.03
CA GLN A 175 -21.61 -9.03 11.13
C GLN A 175 -20.96 -7.67 11.27
N ALA A 176 -20.81 -6.92 10.17
CA ALA A 176 -20.04 -5.70 10.13
C ALA A 176 -20.64 -4.57 10.97
N LEU A 177 -19.82 -3.95 11.80
CA LEU A 177 -20.05 -2.61 12.37
C LEU A 177 -19.93 -1.53 11.27
N GLY A 178 -18.99 -1.73 10.35
CA GLY A 178 -18.75 -0.79 9.26
C GLY A 178 -17.66 -1.26 8.30
N PHE A 179 -17.46 -0.41 7.26
CA PHE A 179 -16.44 -0.62 6.23
C PHE A 179 -15.54 0.62 6.20
N GLY A 180 -14.23 0.41 6.36
CA GLY A 180 -13.26 1.51 6.31
C GLY A 180 -11.89 1.06 6.80
N ASP A 181 -10.85 1.66 6.23
CA ASP A 181 -9.47 1.34 6.59
C ASP A 181 -8.86 2.43 7.50
N ARG A 182 -9.31 3.68 7.34
CA ARG A 182 -8.70 4.84 7.99
C ARG A 182 -8.95 4.85 9.49
N ASP A 183 -10.19 4.67 9.91
CA ASP A 183 -10.60 4.78 11.31
C ASP A 183 -10.70 3.41 11.99
N ALA A 184 -10.61 2.33 11.22
CA ALA A 184 -10.78 0.97 11.74
C ALA A 184 -9.80 0.64 12.86
N LEU A 185 -8.53 1.03 12.73
CA LEU A 185 -7.55 0.82 13.79
C LEU A 185 -7.89 1.66 15.04
N THR A 186 -8.35 2.89 14.88
CA THR A 186 -8.75 3.77 15.98
C THR A 186 -9.94 3.18 16.73
N LEU A 187 -11.00 2.76 16.03
CA LEU A 187 -12.17 2.12 16.63
C LEU A 187 -11.80 0.82 17.36
N LEU A 188 -10.91 0.02 16.77
CA LEU A 188 -10.40 -1.19 17.42
C LEU A 188 -9.62 -0.85 18.70
N LEU A 189 -8.73 0.14 18.69
CA LEU A 189 -7.93 0.56 19.85
C LEU A 189 -8.79 1.16 20.98
N HIS A 190 -9.84 1.90 20.65
CA HIS A 190 -10.77 2.45 21.64
C HIS A 190 -11.73 1.39 22.20
N GLY A 191 -11.97 0.30 21.49
CA GLY A 191 -12.86 -0.78 21.94
C GLY A 191 -14.26 -0.68 21.41
N ASP A 192 -14.49 0.20 20.42
CA ASP A 192 -15.76 0.31 19.71
C ASP A 192 -15.95 -0.88 18.75
N ALA A 193 -14.86 -1.57 18.41
CA ALA A 193 -14.84 -2.83 17.67
C ALA A 193 -14.02 -3.89 18.41
N ALA A 194 -14.39 -5.17 18.27
CA ALA A 194 -13.68 -6.32 18.80
C ALA A 194 -12.80 -7.01 17.77
N ALA A 195 -13.12 -6.86 16.49
CA ALA A 195 -12.38 -7.45 15.39
C ALA A 195 -12.28 -6.48 14.19
N ALA A 196 -11.21 -6.60 13.42
CA ALA A 196 -11.02 -5.88 12.17
C ALA A 196 -10.20 -6.69 11.18
N VAL A 197 -10.41 -6.44 9.89
CA VAL A 197 -9.49 -6.90 8.84
C VAL A 197 -8.66 -5.70 8.39
N LEU A 198 -7.35 -5.76 8.65
CA LEU A 198 -6.43 -4.64 8.43
C LEU A 198 -5.15 -5.10 7.71
N PRO A 199 -4.52 -4.23 6.91
CA PRO A 199 -3.24 -4.54 6.28
C PRO A 199 -2.11 -4.61 7.32
N SER A 200 -1.16 -5.53 7.15
CA SER A 200 -0.04 -5.73 8.08
C SER A 200 0.71 -4.44 8.42
N ARG A 201 0.84 -3.50 7.46
CA ARG A 201 1.47 -2.19 7.68
C ARG A 201 0.77 -1.30 8.72
N ALA A 202 -0.52 -1.49 8.93
CA ALA A 202 -1.26 -0.78 9.99
C ALA A 202 -1.15 -1.51 11.34
N VAL A 203 -1.07 -2.83 11.32
CA VAL A 203 -1.18 -3.69 12.50
C VAL A 203 0.16 -3.92 13.17
N VAL A 204 1.20 -4.31 12.44
CA VAL A 204 2.50 -4.74 12.99
C VAL A 204 3.11 -3.69 13.93
N PRO A 205 3.11 -2.37 13.62
CA PRO A 205 3.61 -1.37 14.56
C PRO A 205 2.83 -1.32 15.88
N MET A 206 1.54 -1.69 15.86
CA MET A 206 0.65 -1.60 17.02
C MET A 206 0.74 -2.81 17.92
N LEU A 207 0.97 -4.02 17.37
CA LEU A 207 1.17 -5.23 18.17
C LEU A 207 2.34 -5.10 19.17
N ARG A 208 3.30 -4.25 18.85
CA ARG A 208 4.45 -3.96 19.75
C ARG A 208 4.09 -3.01 20.90
N ARG A 209 2.98 -2.29 20.80
CA ARG A 209 2.59 -1.20 21.72
C ARG A 209 1.36 -1.53 22.52
N ASP A 210 0.51 -2.41 22.02
CA ASP A 210 -0.77 -2.74 22.64
C ASP A 210 -0.96 -4.26 22.71
N THR A 211 -0.77 -4.83 23.89
CA THR A 211 -0.89 -6.26 24.15
C THR A 211 -2.33 -6.78 24.10
N ARG A 212 -3.32 -5.89 24.02
CA ARG A 212 -4.73 -6.26 23.83
C ARG A 212 -5.01 -6.71 22.42
N LEU A 213 -4.13 -6.37 21.46
CA LEU A 213 -4.26 -6.74 20.05
C LEU A 213 -3.57 -8.07 19.79
N GLN A 214 -4.26 -8.91 19.04
CA GLN A 214 -3.74 -10.14 18.47
C GLN A 214 -4.02 -10.14 16.97
N ALA A 215 -3.07 -10.58 16.17
CA ALA A 215 -3.23 -10.68 14.73
C ALA A 215 -3.06 -12.11 14.27
N LEU A 216 -3.95 -12.55 13.40
CA LEU A 216 -3.93 -13.86 12.78
C LEU A 216 -3.71 -13.71 11.27
N LEU A 217 -2.70 -14.40 10.76
CA LEU A 217 -2.57 -14.73 9.35
C LEU A 217 -3.08 -16.16 9.14
N PRO A 218 -4.26 -16.35 8.50
CA PRO A 218 -4.80 -17.69 8.30
C PRO A 218 -3.91 -18.56 7.42
N GLU A 219 -3.81 -19.84 7.73
CA GLU A 219 -3.05 -20.82 6.95
C GLU A 219 -3.56 -20.95 5.50
N SER A 220 -4.85 -20.69 5.28
CA SER A 220 -5.44 -20.63 3.93
C SER A 220 -4.89 -19.48 3.09
N GLY A 221 -3.98 -18.67 3.62
CA GLY A 221 -3.43 -17.47 3.00
C GLY A 221 -4.34 -16.25 3.15
N ALA A 222 -3.90 -15.15 2.58
CA ALA A 222 -4.57 -13.85 2.68
C ALA A 222 -4.50 -13.09 1.36
N PRO A 223 -5.40 -12.12 1.12
CA PRO A 223 -5.15 -11.08 0.13
C PRO A 223 -3.87 -10.33 0.50
N LEU A 224 -3.08 -9.95 -0.51
CA LEU A 224 -1.92 -9.10 -0.33
C LEU A 224 -2.27 -7.66 -0.71
N TRP A 225 -1.81 -6.70 0.08
CA TRP A 225 -1.76 -5.30 -0.32
C TRP A 225 -0.40 -5.02 -0.97
N TRP A 226 -0.37 -4.14 -1.95
CA TRP A 226 0.85 -3.76 -2.65
C TRP A 226 0.99 -2.26 -2.73
N SER A 227 2.24 -1.81 -2.65
CA SER A 227 2.68 -0.48 -3.02
C SER A 227 3.47 -0.57 -4.32
N LEU A 228 3.01 0.11 -5.36
CA LEU A 228 3.61 0.10 -6.69
C LEU A 228 4.11 1.48 -7.07
N LEU A 229 5.34 1.55 -7.57
CA LEU A 229 5.86 2.73 -8.24
C LEU A 229 5.44 2.66 -9.71
N VAL A 230 4.52 3.51 -10.08
CA VAL A 230 4.00 3.62 -11.44
C VAL A 230 4.70 4.75 -12.16
N GLN A 231 5.15 4.50 -13.38
CA GLN A 231 5.80 5.49 -14.22
C GLN A 231 4.84 5.95 -15.33
N PRO A 232 4.41 7.22 -15.34
CA PRO A 232 3.71 7.80 -16.48
C PRO A 232 4.57 7.78 -17.75
N ASN A 233 3.93 7.80 -18.93
CA ASN A 233 4.64 7.71 -20.21
C ASN A 233 5.71 8.80 -20.41
N ALA A 234 5.44 10.02 -19.98
CA ALA A 234 6.36 11.16 -20.08
C ALA A 234 7.22 11.36 -18.83
N GLY A 235 6.99 10.57 -17.76
CA GLY A 235 7.65 10.74 -16.47
C GLY A 235 9.05 10.11 -16.41
N MET A 236 9.81 10.52 -15.40
CA MET A 236 11.12 9.97 -15.07
C MET A 236 11.02 9.10 -13.82
N PRO A 237 11.76 7.97 -13.75
CA PRO A 237 11.85 7.18 -12.54
C PRO A 237 12.72 7.88 -11.50
N PRO A 238 12.48 7.64 -10.19
CA PRO A 238 13.43 8.04 -9.16
C PRO A 238 14.81 7.40 -9.37
N PRO A 239 15.87 7.99 -8.79
CA PRO A 239 17.23 7.45 -8.93
C PRO A 239 17.34 6.00 -8.47
N LEU A 240 18.13 5.20 -9.19
CA LEU A 240 18.33 3.79 -8.89
C LEU A 240 18.83 3.57 -7.45
N GLU A 241 19.71 4.39 -6.96
CA GLU A 241 20.21 4.34 -5.57
C GLU A 241 19.06 4.43 -4.56
N TRP A 242 18.12 5.32 -4.81
CA TRP A 242 16.95 5.46 -3.96
C TRP A 242 16.05 4.21 -4.03
N LEU A 243 15.87 3.63 -5.21
CA LEU A 243 15.09 2.38 -5.39
C LEU A 243 15.74 1.19 -4.68
N LEU A 244 17.07 1.14 -4.64
CA LEU A 244 17.83 0.05 -4.02
C LEU A 244 18.05 0.25 -2.51
N ALA A 245 17.87 1.45 -1.99
CA ALA A 245 18.12 1.76 -0.58
C ALA A 245 17.43 0.82 0.44
N PRO A 246 16.17 0.33 0.21
CA PRO A 246 15.52 -0.60 1.12
C PRO A 246 16.11 -2.01 1.19
N ARG A 247 17.11 -2.32 0.38
CA ARG A 247 17.75 -3.65 0.36
C ARG A 247 18.75 -3.84 1.49
N SER A 248 19.06 -2.80 2.24
CA SER A 248 20.07 -2.84 3.30
C SER A 248 19.63 -2.10 4.56
N SER A 249 20.15 -2.56 5.70
CA SER A 249 20.01 -1.86 6.99
C SER A 249 20.79 -0.53 6.96
N PRO A 250 20.37 0.50 7.71
CA PRO A 250 19.29 0.45 8.70
C PRO A 250 17.88 0.70 8.10
N LEU A 251 17.73 1.07 6.82
CA LEU A 251 16.42 1.38 6.25
C LEU A 251 15.52 0.15 6.22
N LEU A 252 16.05 -1.01 5.81
CA LEU A 252 15.30 -2.27 5.79
C LEU A 252 14.70 -2.59 7.16
N ASP A 253 15.49 -2.52 8.23
CA ASP A 253 15.00 -2.80 9.59
C ASP A 253 13.88 -1.85 10.01
N GLN A 254 13.98 -0.57 9.64
CA GLN A 254 12.99 0.45 9.95
C GLN A 254 11.69 0.23 9.16
N MET A 255 11.79 -0.17 7.90
CA MET A 255 10.64 -0.51 7.08
C MET A 255 9.90 -1.72 7.63
N LEU A 256 10.61 -2.81 7.95
CA LEU A 256 10.00 -3.99 8.55
C LEU A 256 9.30 -3.67 9.88
N ARG A 257 9.92 -2.85 10.75
CA ARG A 257 9.27 -2.37 11.99
C ARG A 257 7.99 -1.58 11.73
N SER A 258 7.88 -0.91 10.61
CA SER A 258 6.67 -0.18 10.21
C SER A 258 5.64 -1.06 9.49
N GLY A 259 5.86 -2.37 9.41
CA GLY A 259 4.97 -3.31 8.72
C GLY A 259 5.05 -3.25 7.20
N PHE A 260 6.09 -2.61 6.65
CA PHE A 260 6.31 -2.45 5.22
C PHE A 260 7.45 -3.38 4.77
N THR A 261 7.13 -4.44 4.06
CA THR A 261 8.10 -5.45 3.61
C THR A 261 8.46 -5.19 2.15
N PRO A 262 9.73 -4.96 1.80
CA PRO A 262 10.17 -4.96 0.41
C PRO A 262 9.92 -6.34 -0.21
N PRO A 263 9.48 -6.43 -1.49
CA PRO A 263 9.14 -7.71 -2.12
C PRO A 263 10.36 -8.47 -2.64
N LEU A 264 11.34 -8.67 -1.78
CA LEU A 264 12.62 -9.33 -2.08
C LEU A 264 12.58 -10.81 -1.66
N GLN A 265 13.39 -11.63 -2.31
CA GLN A 265 13.57 -13.03 -1.94
C GLN A 265 13.90 -13.17 -0.46
N ARG A 266 13.31 -14.19 0.18
CA ARG A 266 13.42 -14.44 1.62
C ARG A 266 14.85 -14.39 2.12
N ALA A 267 15.80 -15.02 1.41
CA ALA A 267 17.20 -15.05 1.80
C ALA A 267 17.83 -13.67 2.03
N LEU A 268 17.37 -12.65 1.30
CA LEU A 268 17.83 -11.26 1.48
C LEU A 268 17.19 -10.56 2.68
N LEU A 269 16.01 -10.98 3.07
CA LEU A 269 15.25 -10.39 4.17
C LEU A 269 15.49 -11.09 5.52
N GLU A 270 15.88 -12.36 5.50
CA GLU A 270 15.99 -13.21 6.69
C GLU A 270 16.81 -12.59 7.83
N PRO A 271 18.01 -11.99 7.58
CA PRO A 271 18.78 -11.38 8.66
C PRO A 271 18.08 -10.20 9.35
N ALA A 272 17.19 -9.51 8.63
CA ALA A 272 16.42 -8.39 9.16
C ALA A 272 15.09 -8.86 9.77
N LEU A 273 14.45 -9.88 9.20
CA LEU A 273 13.21 -10.49 9.68
C LEU A 273 13.42 -11.17 11.05
N SER A 274 14.52 -11.90 11.23
CA SER A 274 14.83 -12.57 12.50
C SER A 274 14.93 -11.62 13.72
N ARG A 275 15.10 -10.33 13.46
CA ARG A 275 15.10 -9.28 14.49
C ARG A 275 13.72 -8.67 14.76
N GLN A 276 12.68 -9.10 14.02
CA GLN A 276 11.31 -8.60 14.19
C GLN A 276 10.54 -9.48 15.18
N LEU A 277 9.54 -8.88 15.83
CA LEU A 277 8.70 -9.57 16.80
C LEU A 277 7.75 -10.58 16.14
N HIS A 278 7.23 -10.23 14.96
CA HIS A 278 6.26 -11.02 14.19
C HIS A 278 6.72 -11.15 12.74
N PRO A 279 7.82 -11.88 12.46
CA PRO A 279 8.35 -11.99 11.11
C PRO A 279 7.36 -12.65 10.13
N GLU A 280 6.53 -13.59 10.60
CA GLU A 280 5.52 -14.31 9.83
C GLU A 280 4.38 -13.40 9.32
N LEU A 281 4.09 -12.30 10.02
CA LEU A 281 3.10 -11.30 9.60
C LEU A 281 3.66 -10.30 8.59
N LEU A 282 4.99 -10.22 8.47
CA LEU A 282 5.70 -9.38 7.50
C LEU A 282 5.95 -10.14 6.21
N LEU A 283 6.53 -11.32 6.30
CA LEU A 283 6.75 -12.23 5.19
C LEU A 283 6.19 -13.61 5.56
N PRO A 284 5.01 -13.96 5.07
CA PRO A 284 4.39 -15.25 5.36
C PRO A 284 5.33 -16.42 5.08
N PRO A 285 5.26 -17.52 5.85
CA PRO A 285 5.93 -18.77 5.49
C PRO A 285 5.62 -19.17 4.05
N GLU A 286 6.57 -19.78 3.35
CA GLU A 286 6.43 -20.06 1.91
C GLU A 286 5.12 -20.80 1.54
N PRO A 287 4.69 -21.85 2.29
CA PRO A 287 3.44 -22.54 1.98
C PRO A 287 2.20 -21.63 2.10
N VAL A 288 2.24 -20.65 3.02
CA VAL A 288 1.15 -19.68 3.21
C VAL A 288 1.22 -18.59 2.15
N LEU A 289 2.42 -18.12 1.83
CA LEU A 289 2.63 -17.10 0.80
C LEU A 289 2.13 -17.56 -0.58
N GLN A 290 2.33 -18.82 -0.92
CA GLN A 290 1.82 -19.43 -2.16
C GLN A 290 0.28 -19.46 -2.23
N ARG A 291 -0.41 -19.44 -1.09
CA ARG A 291 -1.87 -19.35 -1.01
C ARG A 291 -2.38 -17.91 -0.96
N CYS A 292 -1.48 -16.93 -0.85
CA CYS A 292 -1.87 -15.51 -0.87
C CYS A 292 -2.18 -15.04 -2.29
N THR A 293 -3.13 -14.10 -2.40
CA THR A 293 -3.55 -13.54 -3.68
C THR A 293 -2.89 -12.19 -3.91
N SER A 294 -2.02 -12.12 -4.93
CA SER A 294 -1.28 -10.91 -5.30
C SER A 294 -2.10 -9.91 -6.11
N LEU A 295 -2.77 -10.40 -7.15
CA LEU A 295 -3.58 -9.58 -8.04
C LEU A 295 -5.05 -9.82 -7.72
N LEU A 296 -5.67 -8.86 -7.08
CA LEU A 296 -7.10 -8.90 -6.83
C LEU A 296 -7.84 -8.46 -8.10
N PRO A 297 -8.92 -9.16 -8.49
CA PRO A 297 -9.73 -8.74 -9.62
C PRO A 297 -10.32 -7.34 -9.34
N LEU A 298 -10.44 -6.52 -10.37
CA LEU A 298 -11.24 -5.30 -10.28
C LEU A 298 -12.67 -5.69 -9.89
N ALA A 299 -13.32 -4.90 -9.04
CA ALA A 299 -14.74 -5.10 -8.79
C ALA A 299 -15.46 -5.08 -10.14
N PRO A 300 -16.44 -5.97 -10.40
CA PRO A 300 -17.34 -5.78 -11.52
C PRO A 300 -17.89 -4.36 -11.39
N GLU A 301 -17.85 -3.58 -12.48
CA GLU A 301 -18.53 -2.29 -12.54
C GLU A 301 -19.92 -2.49 -11.93
N ALA A 302 -20.25 -1.70 -10.92
CA ALA A 302 -21.62 -1.66 -10.44
C ALA A 302 -22.47 -1.34 -11.66
N ALA A 303 -23.32 -2.27 -12.06
CA ALA A 303 -24.26 -2.04 -13.14
C ALA A 303 -24.95 -0.70 -12.83
N PRO A 304 -25.03 0.24 -13.79
CA PRO A 304 -25.67 1.52 -13.55
C PRO A 304 -27.05 1.22 -12.97
N GLY A 305 -27.28 1.72 -11.77
CA GLY A 305 -28.50 1.44 -11.02
C GLY A 305 -29.72 1.75 -11.86
N GLY A 306 -30.55 0.73 -12.03
CA GLY A 306 -31.90 0.90 -12.49
C GLY A 306 -32.78 1.48 -11.35
#